data_b0e556af42e784204820230a3a71633f
#
_entry.id   b0e556af42e784204820230a3a71633f
#
_cell.length_a   1.000
_cell.length_b   1.000
_cell.length_c   1.000
_cell.angle_alpha   90.00
_cell.angle_beta   90.00
_cell.angle_gamma   90.00
#
_symmetry.space_group_name_H-M   'P 1'
#
loop_
_entity.id
_entity.type
_entity.pdbx_description
1 polymer ?
#
loop_
_entity_poly.entity_id
_entity_poly.type
_entity_poly.pdbx_seq_one_letter_code
_entity_poly.pdbx_strand_id
1 'polypeptide(L)'
;ILLVVPTTSLVEQMYKDFVEYGWDAKNHCHRIYSGREVTNSNEVTITTWQSVFRMEKSFFKDYNVIIGDEAHLFKSKSLVNIMTKLEHAKYRFGFTGTLDGTQTHKWVLEGLFGPSYKVTKTEKLMKEGHLSQLDIQCLVLKHPPKKFETYEDELQYLISHEQRNNFITNLALDLKGNTLILYSRVETHGAILYEKINNIKHTDRKVFFVHGGVDAEQRESIREITENEKNAII
;
A
#
# COMPACT_ATOMS: atom_id res chain seq x y z
N ILE A 1 20.09 -12.49 3.59
CA ILE A 1 19.32 -11.25 3.73
C ILE A 1 17.85 -11.59 3.86
N LEU A 2 17.15 -10.97 4.81
CA LEU A 2 15.70 -11.02 4.93
C LEU A 2 15.13 -9.64 4.54
N LEU A 3 14.30 -9.59 3.52
CA LEU A 3 13.59 -8.39 3.09
C LEU A 3 12.09 -8.54 3.43
N VAL A 4 11.60 -7.70 4.33
CA VAL A 4 10.22 -7.75 4.83
C VAL A 4 9.42 -6.60 4.25
N VAL A 5 8.34 -6.95 3.55
CA VAL A 5 7.42 -5.98 2.90
C VAL A 5 5.99 -6.15 3.41
N PRO A 6 5.13 -5.13 3.31
CA PRO A 6 3.79 -5.20 3.88
C PRO A 6 2.80 -6.10 3.13
N THR A 7 2.95 -6.29 1.82
CA THR A 7 1.96 -7.00 0.99
C THR A 7 2.60 -8.02 0.04
N THR A 8 1.83 -9.03 -0.35
CA THR A 8 2.23 -10.04 -1.32
C THR A 8 2.55 -9.42 -2.70
N SER A 9 1.79 -8.42 -3.12
CA SER A 9 2.06 -7.71 -4.38
C SER A 9 3.43 -7.06 -4.39
N LEU A 10 3.87 -6.49 -3.25
CA LEU A 10 5.22 -5.92 -3.12
C LEU A 10 6.32 -6.99 -3.13
N VAL A 11 6.05 -8.21 -2.63
CA VAL A 11 7.01 -9.33 -2.78
C VAL A 11 7.27 -9.63 -4.25
N GLU A 12 6.23 -9.73 -5.06
CA GLU A 12 6.35 -9.99 -6.50
C GLU A 12 6.97 -8.81 -7.25
N GLN A 13 6.58 -7.59 -6.92
CA GLN A 13 7.14 -6.39 -7.53
C GLN A 13 8.64 -6.29 -7.28
N MET A 14 9.09 -6.36 -6.03
CA MET A 14 10.53 -6.29 -5.72
C MET A 14 11.35 -7.39 -6.40
N TYR A 15 10.77 -8.58 -6.52
CA TYR A 15 11.42 -9.65 -7.27
C TYR A 15 11.55 -9.29 -8.76
N LYS A 16 10.48 -8.76 -9.39
CA LYS A 16 10.51 -8.29 -10.76
C LYS A 16 11.53 -7.16 -10.95
N ASP A 17 11.53 -6.18 -10.04
CA ASP A 17 12.48 -5.06 -10.06
C ASP A 17 13.94 -5.54 -10.02
N PHE A 18 14.26 -6.54 -9.19
CA PHE A 18 15.59 -7.15 -9.16
C PHE A 18 15.98 -7.77 -10.48
N VAL A 19 15.06 -8.45 -11.15
CA VAL A 19 15.29 -9.02 -12.49
C VAL A 19 15.48 -7.92 -13.53
N GLU A 20 14.66 -6.87 -13.49
CA GLU A 20 14.74 -5.73 -14.41
C GLU A 20 16.04 -4.93 -14.25
N TYR A 21 16.56 -4.83 -13.02
CA TYR A 21 17.86 -4.23 -12.75
C TYR A 21 19.06 -5.11 -13.15
N GLY A 22 18.79 -6.29 -13.73
CA GLY A 22 19.81 -7.19 -14.25
C GLY A 22 20.45 -8.09 -13.20
N TRP A 23 19.87 -8.19 -11.98
CA TRP A 23 20.37 -9.14 -10.98
C TRP A 23 19.74 -10.53 -11.20
N ASP A 24 20.54 -11.58 -11.00
CA ASP A 24 20.09 -12.99 -11.13
C ASP A 24 19.20 -13.42 -9.95
N ALA A 25 18.07 -12.74 -9.82
CA ALA A 25 17.11 -13.02 -8.75
C ALA A 25 16.56 -14.46 -8.81
N LYS A 26 16.55 -15.09 -9.98
CA LYS A 26 16.06 -16.46 -10.15
C LYS A 26 16.88 -17.47 -9.34
N ASN A 27 18.18 -17.30 -9.28
CA ASN A 27 19.08 -18.21 -8.58
C ASN A 27 19.37 -17.78 -7.13
N HIS A 28 19.26 -16.48 -6.80
CA HIS A 28 19.70 -15.92 -5.52
C HIS A 28 18.56 -15.41 -4.63
N CYS A 29 17.32 -15.34 -5.13
CA CYS A 29 16.19 -14.78 -4.39
C CYS A 29 15.08 -15.82 -4.19
N HIS A 30 14.62 -15.95 -2.95
CA HIS A 30 13.46 -16.73 -2.58
C HIS A 30 12.31 -15.81 -2.12
N ARG A 31 11.07 -16.20 -2.44
CA ARG A 31 9.86 -15.45 -2.06
C ARG A 31 8.98 -16.29 -1.14
N ILE A 32 8.67 -15.78 0.04
CA ILE A 32 7.82 -16.46 1.03
C ILE A 32 6.53 -15.65 1.23
N TYR A 33 5.40 -16.24 0.85
CA TYR A 33 4.06 -15.77 1.16
C TYR A 33 3.05 -16.92 1.04
N SER A 34 1.78 -16.72 1.38
CA SER A 34 0.75 -17.76 1.37
C SER A 34 0.76 -18.55 0.05
N GLY A 35 0.88 -19.87 0.14
CA GLY A 35 0.93 -20.80 -1.00
C GLY A 35 2.33 -21.07 -1.57
N ARG A 36 3.39 -20.48 -1.02
CA ARG A 36 4.79 -20.79 -1.39
C ARG A 36 5.53 -21.51 -0.27
N GLU A 37 6.48 -22.37 -0.67
CA GLU A 37 7.31 -23.10 0.29
C GLU A 37 8.16 -22.17 1.15
N VAL A 38 8.28 -22.52 2.42
CA VAL A 38 9.14 -21.86 3.38
C VAL A 38 10.50 -22.57 3.37
N THR A 39 11.37 -22.21 2.45
CA THR A 39 12.74 -22.72 2.39
C THR A 39 13.74 -21.57 2.62
N ASN A 40 14.89 -21.91 3.18
CA ASN A 40 15.93 -20.95 3.57
C ASN A 40 17.21 -21.12 2.71
N SER A 41 17.06 -21.51 1.44
CA SER A 41 18.18 -21.95 0.61
C SER A 41 18.87 -20.84 -0.17
N ASN A 42 18.31 -19.62 -0.22
CA ASN A 42 18.80 -18.55 -1.08
C ASN A 42 19.40 -17.38 -0.27
N GLU A 43 20.25 -16.61 -0.92
CA GLU A 43 20.96 -15.46 -0.30
C GLU A 43 20.03 -14.36 0.17
N VAL A 44 18.95 -14.12 -0.59
CA VAL A 44 17.91 -13.11 -0.29
C VAL A 44 16.55 -13.79 -0.19
N THR A 45 15.85 -13.50 0.88
CA THR A 45 14.45 -13.90 1.06
C THR A 45 13.58 -12.65 1.11
N ILE A 46 12.62 -12.53 0.19
CA ILE A 46 11.58 -11.50 0.21
C ILE A 46 10.32 -12.11 0.80
N THR A 47 9.76 -11.46 1.81
CA THR A 47 8.59 -12.01 2.50
C THR A 47 7.65 -10.93 3.03
N THR A 48 6.39 -11.31 3.26
CA THR A 48 5.51 -10.50 4.10
C THR A 48 5.68 -10.85 5.57
N TRP A 49 5.49 -9.90 6.46
CA TRP A 49 5.57 -10.16 7.90
C TRP A 49 4.54 -11.21 8.36
N GLN A 50 3.36 -11.26 7.73
CA GLN A 50 2.29 -12.23 8.02
C GLN A 50 2.74 -13.67 7.82
N SER A 51 3.62 -13.88 6.85
CA SER A 51 4.12 -15.22 6.51
C SER A 51 5.13 -15.76 7.50
N VAL A 52 5.89 -14.88 8.16
CA VAL A 52 7.03 -15.31 8.99
C VAL A 52 6.91 -14.97 10.48
N PHE A 53 5.97 -14.15 10.93
CA PHE A 53 5.91 -13.72 12.34
C PHE A 53 5.69 -14.85 13.33
N ARG A 54 5.07 -15.97 12.91
CA ARG A 54 4.85 -17.19 13.73
C ARG A 54 5.99 -18.19 13.65
N MET A 55 6.96 -17.99 12.74
CA MET A 55 8.08 -18.91 12.60
C MET A 55 8.92 -18.94 13.86
N GLU A 56 9.50 -20.11 14.11
CA GLU A 56 10.40 -20.32 15.24
C GLU A 56 11.70 -19.50 15.06
N LYS A 57 12.37 -19.24 16.17
CA LYS A 57 13.63 -18.49 16.20
C LYS A 57 14.72 -19.11 15.30
N SER A 58 14.71 -20.42 15.14
CA SER A 58 15.61 -21.18 14.26
C SER A 58 15.53 -20.76 12.79
N PHE A 59 14.35 -20.36 12.32
CA PHE A 59 14.17 -19.82 10.96
C PHE A 59 14.99 -18.55 10.72
N PHE A 60 15.15 -17.73 11.74
CA PHE A 60 15.79 -16.40 11.63
C PHE A 60 17.31 -16.42 11.83
N LYS A 61 17.90 -17.54 12.30
CA LYS A 61 19.31 -17.60 12.73
C LYS A 61 20.33 -17.37 11.61
N ASP A 62 19.96 -17.68 10.37
CA ASP A 62 20.87 -17.60 9.21
C ASP A 62 20.82 -16.23 8.51
N TYR A 63 19.95 -15.32 8.97
CA TYR A 63 19.84 -13.98 8.42
C TYR A 63 20.75 -12.99 9.15
N ASN A 64 21.81 -12.53 8.46
CA ASN A 64 22.73 -11.51 8.98
C ASN A 64 22.27 -10.07 8.71
N VAL A 65 21.35 -9.91 7.77
CA VAL A 65 20.81 -8.61 7.32
C VAL A 65 19.29 -8.67 7.32
N ILE A 66 18.65 -7.65 7.89
CA ILE A 66 17.22 -7.39 7.74
C ILE A 66 17.02 -6.04 7.06
N ILE A 67 16.16 -6.03 6.06
CA ILE A 67 15.67 -4.83 5.40
C ILE A 67 14.15 -4.79 5.58
N GLY A 68 13.65 -3.77 6.23
CA GLY A 68 12.22 -3.52 6.42
C GLY A 68 11.75 -2.40 5.52
N ASP A 69 10.85 -2.72 4.58
CA ASP A 69 10.13 -1.70 3.85
C ASP A 69 8.91 -1.24 4.63
N GLU A 70 8.48 0.00 4.41
CA GLU A 70 7.47 0.67 5.24
C GLU A 70 7.78 0.54 6.75
N ALA A 71 9.01 0.90 7.11
CA ALA A 71 9.54 0.70 8.46
C ALA A 71 8.68 1.30 9.56
N HIS A 72 7.85 2.32 9.26
CA HIS A 72 6.90 2.89 10.22
C HIS A 72 5.88 1.86 10.77
N LEU A 73 5.66 0.73 10.09
CA LEU A 73 4.80 -0.37 10.55
C LEU A 73 5.46 -1.22 11.64
N PHE A 74 6.79 -1.18 11.79
CA PHE A 74 7.56 -2.01 12.75
C PHE A 74 7.30 -1.65 14.22
N LYS A 75 6.47 -0.68 14.50
CA LYS A 75 5.90 -0.43 15.84
C LYS A 75 4.88 -1.50 16.28
N SER A 76 4.36 -2.32 15.37
CA SER A 76 3.40 -3.39 15.69
C SER A 76 4.07 -4.56 16.41
N LYS A 77 3.34 -5.21 17.34
CA LYS A 77 3.85 -6.35 18.12
C LYS A 77 4.42 -7.49 17.26
N SER A 78 3.78 -7.78 16.13
CA SER A 78 4.21 -8.87 15.23
C SER A 78 5.57 -8.58 14.61
N LEU A 79 5.78 -7.35 14.12
CA LEU A 79 7.04 -6.94 13.52
C LEU A 79 8.16 -6.77 14.56
N VAL A 80 7.85 -6.21 15.74
CA VAL A 80 8.79 -6.20 16.87
C VAL A 80 9.23 -7.62 17.24
N ASN A 81 8.30 -8.59 17.25
CA ASN A 81 8.62 -9.99 17.54
C ASN A 81 9.55 -10.62 16.47
N ILE A 82 9.38 -10.29 15.21
CA ILE A 82 10.33 -10.71 14.15
C ILE A 82 11.72 -10.13 14.45
N MET A 83 11.80 -8.84 14.74
CA MET A 83 13.06 -8.16 15.03
C MET A 83 13.79 -8.72 16.26
N THR A 84 13.05 -9.17 17.29
CA THR A 84 13.63 -9.82 18.47
C THR A 84 14.14 -11.23 18.20
N LYS A 85 13.55 -11.95 17.24
CA LYS A 85 14.02 -13.28 16.81
C LYS A 85 15.28 -13.21 15.95
N LEU A 86 15.55 -12.08 15.29
CA LEU A 86 16.71 -11.82 14.44
C LEU A 86 17.96 -11.45 15.27
N GLU A 87 18.35 -12.30 16.23
CA GLU A 87 19.48 -12.01 17.14
C GLU A 87 20.83 -11.91 16.42
N HIS A 88 20.99 -12.66 15.31
CA HIS A 88 22.23 -12.69 14.54
C HIS A 88 22.29 -11.63 13.43
N ALA A 89 21.20 -10.89 13.19
CA ALA A 89 21.17 -9.83 12.20
C ALA A 89 21.99 -8.62 12.67
N LYS A 90 23.21 -8.53 12.16
CA LYS A 90 24.16 -7.44 12.45
C LYS A 90 23.76 -6.13 11.77
N TYR A 91 23.16 -6.22 10.59
CA TYR A 91 22.78 -5.07 9.77
C TYR A 91 21.27 -4.98 9.70
N ARG A 92 20.74 -3.84 10.12
CA ARG A 92 19.29 -3.60 10.22
C ARG A 92 18.95 -2.30 9.54
N PHE A 93 18.23 -2.36 8.42
CA PHE A 93 17.84 -1.20 7.63
C PHE A 93 16.32 -1.12 7.58
N GLY A 94 15.78 0.07 7.87
CA GLY A 94 14.36 0.37 7.73
C GLY A 94 14.18 1.54 6.76
N PHE A 95 13.34 1.36 5.75
CA PHE A 95 13.01 2.40 4.79
C PHE A 95 11.54 2.79 4.94
N THR A 96 11.25 4.08 4.90
CA THR A 96 9.87 4.58 4.89
C THR A 96 9.82 5.98 4.29
N GLY A 97 8.78 6.24 3.51
CA GLY A 97 8.47 7.58 3.00
C GLY A 97 7.77 8.46 4.03
N THR A 98 7.17 7.87 5.08
CA THR A 98 6.33 8.56 6.04
C THR A 98 6.64 8.15 7.48
N LEU A 99 7.09 9.10 8.28
CA LEU A 99 7.11 8.95 9.74
C LEU A 99 5.93 9.77 10.31
N ASP A 100 5.14 9.16 11.19
CA ASP A 100 3.93 9.80 11.74
C ASP A 100 4.19 10.96 12.72
N GLY A 101 5.45 11.32 12.91
CA GLY A 101 5.87 12.42 13.79
C GLY A 101 5.74 12.15 15.30
N THR A 102 5.19 11.01 15.69
CA THR A 102 5.04 10.63 17.10
C THR A 102 6.38 10.21 17.69
N GLN A 103 6.85 10.92 18.70
CA GLN A 103 8.16 10.67 19.32
C GLN A 103 8.34 9.24 19.85
N THR A 104 7.31 8.68 20.45
CA THR A 104 7.34 7.28 20.97
C THR A 104 7.56 6.28 19.86
N HIS A 105 6.90 6.44 18.71
CA HIS A 105 7.08 5.57 17.55
C HIS A 105 8.50 5.70 16.97
N LYS A 106 9.03 6.90 16.92
CA LYS A 106 10.40 7.14 16.51
C LYS A 106 11.39 6.38 17.37
N TRP A 107 11.26 6.42 18.69
CA TRP A 107 12.14 5.69 19.60
C TRP A 107 12.07 4.17 19.43
N VAL A 108 10.88 3.62 19.18
CA VAL A 108 10.74 2.19 18.86
C VAL A 108 11.52 1.84 17.61
N LEU A 109 11.37 2.62 16.54
CA LEU A 109 12.07 2.39 15.29
C LEU A 109 13.58 2.55 15.43
N GLU A 110 14.04 3.57 16.16
CA GLU A 110 15.46 3.77 16.43
C GLU A 110 16.05 2.64 17.32
N GLY A 111 15.26 2.06 18.22
CA GLY A 111 15.66 0.88 18.97
C GLY A 111 15.78 -0.38 18.12
N LEU A 112 15.05 -0.50 17.03
CA LEU A 112 15.06 -1.66 16.14
C LEU A 112 16.09 -1.56 15.02
N PHE A 113 16.27 -0.35 14.44
CA PHE A 113 17.07 -0.12 13.23
C PHE A 113 18.26 0.82 13.44
N GLY A 114 18.32 1.53 14.56
CA GLY A 114 19.31 2.59 14.80
C GLY A 114 18.81 3.98 14.42
N PRO A 115 19.67 4.99 14.44
CA PRO A 115 19.29 6.38 14.22
C PRO A 115 18.57 6.60 12.88
N SER A 116 17.54 7.44 12.88
CA SER A 116 16.80 7.76 11.66
C SER A 116 17.43 8.94 10.93
N TYR A 117 17.58 8.79 9.63
CA TYR A 117 18.14 9.81 8.73
C TYR A 117 17.12 10.20 7.68
N LYS A 118 16.92 11.50 7.50
CA LYS A 118 16.13 12.02 6.39
C LYS A 118 17.01 12.19 5.16
N VAL A 119 16.89 11.30 4.20
CA VAL A 119 17.73 11.28 2.99
C VAL A 119 17.38 12.43 2.05
N THR A 120 16.06 12.68 1.86
CA THR A 120 15.59 13.73 0.94
C THR A 120 14.23 14.28 1.37
N LYS A 121 13.78 15.34 0.71
CA LYS A 121 12.43 15.91 0.86
C LYS A 121 11.66 15.69 -0.41
N THR A 122 10.38 15.35 -0.29
CA THR A 122 9.44 15.17 -1.41
C THR A 122 9.44 16.39 -2.35
N GLU A 123 9.44 17.59 -1.78
CA GLU A 123 9.50 18.84 -2.56
C GLU A 123 10.75 18.95 -3.45
N LYS A 124 11.90 18.48 -2.94
CA LYS A 124 13.15 18.46 -3.72
C LYS A 124 13.04 17.47 -4.89
N LEU A 125 12.54 16.27 -4.65
CA LEU A 125 12.35 15.25 -5.68
C LEU A 125 11.35 15.69 -6.76
N MET A 126 10.29 16.42 -6.38
CA MET A 126 9.36 17.03 -7.34
C MET A 126 10.03 18.09 -8.21
N LYS A 127 10.83 18.99 -7.59
CA LYS A 127 11.58 20.04 -8.33
C LYS A 127 12.62 19.46 -9.29
N GLU A 128 13.24 18.34 -8.93
CA GLU A 128 14.23 17.63 -9.74
C GLU A 128 13.61 16.72 -10.80
N GLY A 129 12.27 16.60 -10.85
CA GLY A 129 11.56 15.77 -11.82
C GLY A 129 11.56 14.27 -11.52
N HIS A 130 12.03 13.85 -10.34
CA HIS A 130 12.01 12.46 -9.90
C HIS A 130 10.64 12.01 -9.40
N LEU A 131 9.78 12.94 -9.01
CA LEU A 131 8.39 12.71 -8.65
C LEU A 131 7.48 13.63 -9.43
N SER A 132 6.27 13.14 -9.74
CA SER A 132 5.21 13.93 -10.34
C SER A 132 4.82 15.09 -9.42
N GLN A 133 4.42 16.20 -10.01
CA GLN A 133 3.83 17.30 -9.25
C GLN A 133 2.48 16.88 -8.68
N LEU A 134 2.23 17.26 -7.43
CA LEU A 134 0.98 17.01 -6.72
C LEU A 134 0.32 18.35 -6.41
N ASP A 135 -0.89 18.54 -6.92
CA ASP A 135 -1.79 19.63 -6.53
C ASP A 135 -2.96 19.06 -5.72
N ILE A 136 -3.16 19.58 -4.52
CA ILE A 136 -4.20 19.11 -3.61
C ILE A 136 -5.30 20.16 -3.53
N GLN A 137 -6.49 19.82 -4.05
CA GLN A 137 -7.69 20.65 -3.96
C GLN A 137 -8.66 20.07 -2.96
N CYS A 138 -8.97 20.83 -1.90
CA CYS A 138 -9.89 20.41 -0.86
C CYS A 138 -11.30 20.94 -1.16
N LEU A 139 -12.21 20.06 -1.59
CA LEU A 139 -13.60 20.40 -1.88
C LEU A 139 -14.46 20.19 -0.63
N VAL A 140 -15.00 21.26 -0.07
CA VAL A 140 -15.83 21.21 1.13
C VAL A 140 -17.31 21.21 0.75
N LEU A 141 -17.96 20.05 0.91
CA LEU A 141 -19.39 19.91 0.72
C LEU A 141 -20.12 20.25 2.03
N LYS A 142 -20.94 21.30 1.99
CA LYS A 142 -21.74 21.74 3.14
C LYS A 142 -23.10 21.04 3.12
N HIS A 143 -23.54 20.54 4.26
CA HIS A 143 -24.87 19.99 4.50
C HIS A 143 -25.46 20.58 5.79
N PRO A 144 -26.78 20.52 6.00
CA PRO A 144 -27.40 20.97 7.25
C PRO A 144 -26.81 20.25 8.46
N PRO A 145 -26.62 20.92 9.59
CA PRO A 145 -26.15 20.30 10.81
C PRO A 145 -27.04 19.13 11.22
N LYS A 146 -26.45 17.98 11.50
CA LYS A 146 -27.13 16.79 12.01
C LYS A 146 -26.32 16.25 13.19
N LYS A 147 -26.99 15.87 14.26
CA LYS A 147 -26.36 15.19 15.40
C LYS A 147 -26.45 13.68 15.22
N PHE A 148 -25.40 12.98 15.52
CA PHE A 148 -25.32 11.52 15.49
C PHE A 148 -24.98 11.02 16.88
N GLU A 149 -25.50 9.85 17.25
CA GLU A 149 -25.22 9.23 18.54
C GLU A 149 -23.88 8.50 18.52
N THR A 150 -23.53 7.90 17.37
CA THR A 150 -22.30 7.16 17.18
C THR A 150 -21.54 7.60 15.92
N TYR A 151 -20.25 7.30 15.87
CA TYR A 151 -19.43 7.49 14.68
C TYR A 151 -19.94 6.64 13.49
N GLU A 152 -20.46 5.44 13.75
CA GLU A 152 -20.99 4.57 12.69
C GLU A 152 -22.25 5.16 12.06
N ASP A 153 -23.12 5.79 12.84
CA ASP A 153 -24.32 6.48 12.34
C ASP A 153 -23.94 7.68 11.44
N GLU A 154 -22.93 8.44 11.85
CA GLU A 154 -22.40 9.52 11.03
C GLU A 154 -21.80 9.02 9.73
N LEU A 155 -20.98 7.96 9.82
CA LEU A 155 -20.36 7.34 8.65
C LEU A 155 -21.43 6.80 7.69
N GLN A 156 -22.44 6.09 8.21
CA GLN A 156 -23.52 5.54 7.41
C GLN A 156 -24.32 6.66 6.71
N TYR A 157 -24.59 7.76 7.40
CA TYR A 157 -25.20 8.94 6.80
C TYR A 157 -24.36 9.51 5.65
N LEU A 158 -23.05 9.67 5.84
CA LEU A 158 -22.15 10.22 4.83
C LEU A 158 -22.05 9.34 3.58
N ILE A 159 -21.89 8.01 3.75
CA ILE A 159 -21.75 7.10 2.61
C ILE A 159 -23.05 6.89 1.84
N SER A 160 -24.22 7.01 2.51
CA SER A 160 -25.53 6.90 1.87
C SER A 160 -26.11 8.24 1.37
N HIS A 161 -25.41 9.35 1.60
CA HIS A 161 -25.91 10.68 1.25
C HIS A 161 -25.96 10.87 -0.27
N GLU A 162 -27.17 10.88 -0.82
CA GLU A 162 -27.39 10.85 -2.27
C GLU A 162 -26.75 12.03 -3.02
N GLN A 163 -26.95 13.26 -2.52
CA GLN A 163 -26.39 14.46 -3.16
C GLN A 163 -24.86 14.43 -3.16
N ARG A 164 -24.23 13.94 -2.08
CA ARG A 164 -22.79 13.77 -2.00
C ARG A 164 -22.30 12.73 -3.02
N ASN A 165 -22.97 11.60 -3.12
CA ASN A 165 -22.61 10.54 -4.05
C ASN A 165 -22.81 10.99 -5.51
N ASN A 166 -23.87 11.74 -5.80
CA ASN A 166 -24.08 12.35 -7.11
C ASN A 166 -22.99 13.39 -7.45
N PHE A 167 -22.56 14.20 -6.47
CA PHE A 167 -21.44 15.11 -6.66
C PHE A 167 -20.13 14.38 -6.97
N ILE A 168 -19.80 13.31 -6.24
CA ILE A 168 -18.61 12.49 -6.48
C ILE A 168 -18.67 11.87 -7.87
N THR A 169 -19.82 11.32 -8.26
CA THR A 169 -20.04 10.72 -9.58
C THR A 169 -19.81 11.75 -10.70
N ASN A 170 -20.44 12.92 -10.59
CA ASN A 170 -20.30 13.98 -11.60
C ASN A 170 -18.86 14.49 -11.68
N LEU A 171 -18.22 14.70 -10.52
CA LEU A 171 -16.81 15.12 -10.47
C LEU A 171 -15.90 14.09 -11.16
N ALA A 172 -16.10 12.79 -10.88
CA ALA A 172 -15.31 11.73 -11.51
C ALA A 172 -15.49 11.69 -13.02
N LEU A 173 -16.68 11.99 -13.52
CA LEU A 173 -16.97 12.04 -14.96
C LEU A 173 -16.42 13.30 -15.63
N ASP A 174 -16.41 14.43 -14.94
CA ASP A 174 -15.91 15.71 -15.46
C ASP A 174 -14.38 15.80 -15.47
N LEU A 175 -13.70 15.10 -14.57
CA LEU A 175 -12.25 15.08 -14.52
C LEU A 175 -11.68 14.42 -15.79
N LYS A 176 -10.65 15.03 -16.35
CA LYS A 176 -9.90 14.49 -17.49
C LYS A 176 -8.69 13.68 -16.98
N GLY A 177 -8.37 12.63 -17.72
CA GLY A 177 -7.28 11.73 -17.35
C GLY A 177 -7.75 10.57 -16.47
N ASN A 178 -6.82 9.71 -16.08
CA ASN A 178 -7.12 8.59 -15.20
C ASN A 178 -7.54 9.12 -13.83
N THR A 179 -8.69 8.65 -13.37
CA THR A 179 -9.31 9.09 -12.12
C THR A 179 -9.41 7.91 -11.16
N LEU A 180 -8.81 8.04 -9.97
CA LEU A 180 -8.89 7.04 -8.90
C LEU A 180 -9.83 7.53 -7.81
N ILE A 181 -10.86 6.73 -7.49
CA ILE A 181 -11.82 6.99 -6.41
C ILE A 181 -11.53 6.05 -5.25
N LEU A 182 -11.08 6.60 -4.12
CA LEU A 182 -10.82 5.80 -2.92
C LEU A 182 -12.06 5.73 -2.02
N TYR A 183 -12.37 4.53 -1.56
CA TYR A 183 -13.48 4.27 -0.63
C TYR A 183 -13.05 3.24 0.43
N SER A 184 -13.71 3.26 1.59
CA SER A 184 -13.42 2.35 2.71
C SER A 184 -14.45 1.22 2.87
N ARG A 185 -15.65 1.40 2.35
CA ARG A 185 -16.76 0.42 2.43
C ARG A 185 -17.09 -0.09 1.02
N VAL A 186 -16.83 -1.37 0.77
CA VAL A 186 -16.99 -1.98 -0.56
C VAL A 186 -18.46 -1.96 -0.99
N GLU A 187 -19.33 -2.66 -0.25
CA GLU A 187 -20.74 -2.87 -0.64
C GLU A 187 -21.60 -1.61 -0.49
N THR A 188 -21.42 -0.89 0.62
CA THR A 188 -22.32 0.21 0.98
C THR A 188 -21.91 1.57 0.42
N HIS A 189 -20.71 1.67 -0.20
CA HIS A 189 -20.25 2.92 -0.82
C HIS A 189 -19.59 2.69 -2.18
N GLY A 190 -18.54 1.87 -2.26
CA GLY A 190 -17.79 1.64 -3.51
C GLY A 190 -18.69 1.09 -4.62
N ALA A 191 -19.49 0.05 -4.34
CA ALA A 191 -20.41 -0.54 -5.30
C ALA A 191 -21.47 0.48 -5.78
N ILE A 192 -22.00 1.29 -4.87
CA ILE A 192 -23.00 2.33 -5.21
C ILE A 192 -22.40 3.38 -6.16
N LEU A 193 -21.16 3.85 -5.90
CA LEU A 193 -20.48 4.81 -6.76
C LEU A 193 -20.18 4.18 -8.13
N TYR A 194 -19.69 2.94 -8.14
CA TYR A 194 -19.42 2.20 -9.37
C TYR A 194 -20.67 2.08 -10.24
N GLU A 195 -21.79 1.63 -9.67
CA GLU A 195 -23.07 1.52 -10.39
C GLU A 195 -23.56 2.86 -10.93
N LYS A 196 -23.49 3.93 -10.11
CA LYS A 196 -23.87 5.28 -10.55
C LYS A 196 -23.05 5.74 -11.74
N ILE A 197 -21.74 5.56 -11.72
CA ILE A 197 -20.83 5.95 -12.80
C ILE A 197 -21.07 5.09 -14.04
N ASN A 198 -21.17 3.78 -13.89
CA ASN A 198 -21.31 2.82 -14.97
C ASN A 198 -22.66 2.91 -15.69
N ASN A 199 -23.72 3.35 -14.98
CA ASN A 199 -25.06 3.51 -15.55
C ASN A 199 -25.23 4.79 -16.39
N ILE A 200 -24.26 5.70 -16.40
CA ILE A 200 -24.28 6.91 -17.22
C ILE A 200 -23.85 6.54 -18.66
N LYS A 201 -24.83 6.38 -19.56
CA LYS A 201 -24.67 5.86 -20.92
C LYS A 201 -23.83 6.70 -21.89
N HIS A 202 -23.30 7.85 -21.48
CA HIS A 202 -22.63 8.80 -22.37
C HIS A 202 -21.12 8.96 -22.08
N THR A 203 -20.52 8.00 -21.38
CA THR A 203 -19.08 8.04 -21.15
C THR A 203 -18.38 6.96 -21.97
N ASP A 204 -17.40 7.37 -22.76
CA ASP A 204 -16.47 6.44 -23.45
C ASP A 204 -15.35 5.99 -22.52
N ARG A 205 -15.41 6.36 -21.24
CA ARG A 205 -14.41 6.02 -20.22
C ARG A 205 -14.55 4.58 -19.77
N LYS A 206 -13.45 3.85 -19.68
CA LYS A 206 -13.42 2.54 -19.02
C LYS A 206 -13.55 2.74 -17.52
N VAL A 207 -14.46 2.00 -16.92
CA VAL A 207 -14.72 2.05 -15.47
C VAL A 207 -14.38 0.70 -14.84
N PHE A 208 -13.53 0.71 -13.84
CA PHE A 208 -13.08 -0.49 -13.14
C PHE A 208 -13.46 -0.42 -11.66
N PHE A 209 -13.81 -1.56 -11.08
CA PHE A 209 -14.11 -1.69 -9.65
C PHE A 209 -13.14 -2.66 -9.01
N VAL A 210 -12.22 -2.14 -8.19
CA VAL A 210 -11.15 -2.93 -7.57
C VAL A 210 -11.33 -2.93 -6.05
N HIS A 211 -11.40 -4.12 -5.46
CA HIS A 211 -11.54 -4.32 -4.02
C HIS A 211 -10.84 -5.59 -3.56
N GLY A 212 -10.84 -5.87 -2.25
CA GLY A 212 -10.13 -7.03 -1.67
C GLY A 212 -10.57 -8.40 -2.18
N GLY A 213 -11.81 -8.53 -2.69
CA GLY A 213 -12.35 -9.76 -3.28
C GLY A 213 -11.95 -10.00 -4.74
N VAL A 214 -11.36 -9.01 -5.42
CA VAL A 214 -10.81 -9.19 -6.77
C VAL A 214 -9.49 -9.96 -6.66
N ASP A 215 -9.30 -10.99 -7.47
CA ASP A 215 -8.06 -11.78 -7.44
C ASP A 215 -6.83 -10.98 -7.91
N ALA A 216 -5.64 -11.49 -7.60
CA ALA A 216 -4.40 -10.76 -7.85
C ALA A 216 -4.10 -10.62 -9.34
N GLU A 217 -4.43 -11.61 -10.14
CA GLU A 217 -4.20 -11.61 -11.59
C GLU A 217 -5.11 -10.58 -12.29
N GLN A 218 -6.38 -10.54 -11.90
CA GLN A 218 -7.33 -9.57 -12.41
C GLN A 218 -6.95 -8.12 -12.00
N ARG A 219 -6.48 -7.92 -10.77
CA ARG A 219 -5.97 -6.59 -10.35
C ARG A 219 -4.75 -6.15 -11.15
N GLU A 220 -3.83 -7.06 -11.43
CA GLU A 220 -2.67 -6.77 -12.26
C GLU A 220 -3.07 -6.44 -13.71
N SER A 221 -4.00 -7.19 -14.27
CA SER A 221 -4.55 -6.90 -15.61
C SER A 221 -5.21 -5.52 -15.68
N ILE A 222 -5.98 -5.12 -14.66
CA ILE A 222 -6.57 -3.77 -14.60
C ILE A 222 -5.46 -2.72 -14.51
N ARG A 223 -4.40 -2.96 -13.73
CA ARG A 223 -3.26 -2.05 -13.62
C ARG A 223 -2.58 -1.85 -14.97
N GLU A 224 -2.27 -2.92 -15.69
CA GLU A 224 -1.66 -2.87 -17.01
C GLU A 224 -2.54 -2.12 -18.05
N ILE A 225 -3.86 -2.36 -18.01
CA ILE A 225 -4.80 -1.63 -18.86
C ILE A 225 -4.76 -0.14 -18.53
N THR A 226 -4.81 0.23 -17.25
CA THR A 226 -4.89 1.63 -16.84
C THR A 226 -3.58 2.39 -17.02
N GLU A 227 -2.43 1.74 -17.05
CA GLU A 227 -1.15 2.34 -17.43
C GLU A 227 -1.14 2.80 -18.89
N ASN A 228 -1.84 2.08 -19.75
CA ASN A 228 -1.94 2.40 -21.19
C ASN A 228 -3.15 3.30 -21.52
N GLU A 229 -4.13 3.41 -20.65
CA GLU A 229 -5.30 4.28 -20.81
C GLU A 229 -4.99 5.70 -20.33
N LYS A 230 -5.64 6.67 -20.96
CA LYS A 230 -5.48 8.08 -20.62
C LYS A 230 -6.72 8.68 -19.97
N ASN A 231 -7.79 7.91 -19.83
CA ASN A 231 -9.09 8.42 -19.39
C ASN A 231 -9.95 7.33 -18.73
N ALA A 232 -9.36 6.49 -17.87
CA ALA A 232 -10.08 5.48 -17.09
C ALA A 232 -10.58 6.03 -15.75
N ILE A 233 -11.61 5.40 -15.16
CA ILE A 233 -12.07 5.58 -13.78
C ILE A 233 -11.85 4.26 -13.04
N ILE A 234 -11.22 4.31 -11.87
CA ILE A 234 -10.83 3.13 -11.08
C ILE A 234 -11.36 3.29 -9.66
#